data_58a9481be491e7c9727dc6c1a65fda4d
#
_entry.id   58a9481be491e7c9727dc6c1a65fda4d
#
_cell.length_a   1.000
_cell.length_b   1.000
_cell.length_c   1.000
_cell.angle_alpha   90.00
_cell.angle_beta   90.00
_cell.angle_gamma   90.00
#
_symmetry.space_group_name_H-M   'P 1'
#
loop_
_entity.id
_entity.type
_entity.pdbx_description
1 polymer ?
#
loop_
_entity_poly.entity_id
_entity_poly.type
_entity_poly.pdbx_seq_one_letter_code
_entity_poly.pdbx_strand_id
1 'polypeptide(L)'
;MNITKIISKTFDSRLKQIDLYASQASEIQHSVLNRLVHQAAQTEWGKKYDYSSIRSYEDFRKRVPIQTYEEIKPYVERLRAGEQNLLWPSEIRWFAKSSGTTNDKSKFLPVSKEALQDIHYRGGKDAAALYFRINPDSHFFSGKGLILGGSHSPNLNSNHSLVGDLSAILIQNINPLINFVRVPSKKIALMSEWETKIEAIANSTIPVNVTSLSGVPSWMLVLIKRILEKTGKQTLEEVWPNLEVFFHGGVAFTPYREQYKQVIHSPKMHYVETYNASEGYFGTQNDLSDPAMLLMIDYGIF
;
A
#
# COMPACT_ATOMS: atom_id res chain seq x y z
N MET A 1 -11.09 -2.79 28.68
CA MET A 1 -9.69 -3.11 28.29
C MET A 1 -9.48 -2.64 26.87
N ASN A 2 -8.51 -1.77 26.61
CA ASN A 2 -8.25 -1.28 25.23
C ASN A 2 -7.54 -2.38 24.42
N ILE A 3 -8.27 -3.03 23.50
CA ILE A 3 -7.74 -4.10 22.65
C ILE A 3 -6.59 -3.63 21.77
N THR A 4 -6.61 -2.37 21.31
CA THR A 4 -5.53 -1.78 20.52
C THR A 4 -4.22 -1.78 21.29
N LYS A 5 -4.25 -1.45 22.57
CA LYS A 5 -3.07 -1.45 23.45
C LYS A 5 -2.47 -2.85 23.66
N ILE A 6 -3.27 -3.90 23.56
CA ILE A 6 -2.77 -5.28 23.63
C ILE A 6 -2.12 -5.67 22.30
N ILE A 7 -2.79 -5.38 21.19
CA ILE A 7 -2.30 -5.69 19.85
C ILE A 7 -1.05 -4.88 19.53
N SER A 8 -0.97 -3.60 19.93
CA SER A 8 0.19 -2.75 19.66
C SER A 8 1.50 -3.33 20.20
N LYS A 9 1.46 -4.04 21.34
CA LYS A 9 2.65 -4.72 21.90
C LYS A 9 3.23 -5.79 20.98
N THR A 10 2.43 -6.37 20.09
CA THR A 10 2.93 -7.36 19.13
C THR A 10 3.86 -6.75 18.08
N PHE A 11 3.85 -5.42 17.95
CA PHE A 11 4.73 -4.68 17.04
C PHE A 11 6.03 -4.20 17.67
N ASP A 12 6.23 -4.35 19.00
CA ASP A 12 7.41 -3.83 19.70
C ASP A 12 8.73 -4.34 19.10
N SER A 13 8.80 -5.63 18.74
CA SER A 13 9.98 -6.21 18.10
C SER A 13 10.26 -5.56 16.74
N ARG A 14 9.21 -5.29 15.98
CA ARG A 14 9.33 -4.64 14.67
C ARG A 14 9.74 -3.17 14.80
N LEU A 15 9.16 -2.44 15.74
CA LEU A 15 9.54 -1.05 16.03
C LEU A 15 11.02 -0.92 16.43
N LYS A 16 11.53 -1.84 17.23
CA LYS A 16 12.98 -1.90 17.56
C LYS A 16 13.86 -2.11 16.32
N GLN A 17 13.42 -2.90 15.35
CA GLN A 17 14.15 -3.05 14.08
C GLN A 17 14.13 -1.75 13.26
N ILE A 18 12.99 -1.06 13.22
CA ILE A 18 12.88 0.24 12.55
C ILE A 18 13.77 1.29 13.23
N ASP A 19 13.90 1.27 14.55
CA ASP A 19 14.76 2.19 15.28
C ASP A 19 16.26 2.04 14.92
N LEU A 20 16.67 0.89 14.39
CA LEU A 20 18.04 0.66 13.89
C LEU A 20 18.31 1.34 12.53
N TYR A 21 17.29 1.82 11.82
CA TYR A 21 17.47 2.43 10.50
C TYR A 21 18.46 3.60 10.53
N ALA A 22 18.42 4.44 11.56
CA ALA A 22 19.32 5.58 11.69
C ALA A 22 20.79 5.19 11.91
N SER A 23 21.05 4.08 12.59
CA SER A 23 22.40 3.65 12.96
C SER A 23 22.99 2.55 12.07
N GLN A 24 22.15 1.77 11.39
CA GLN A 24 22.55 0.57 10.62
C GLN A 24 22.02 0.60 9.16
N ALA A 25 21.78 1.78 8.59
CA ALA A 25 21.21 1.90 7.26
C ALA A 25 22.05 1.16 6.19
N SER A 26 23.37 1.30 6.24
CA SER A 26 24.29 0.69 5.28
C SER A 26 24.27 -0.84 5.35
N GLU A 27 24.30 -1.40 6.55
CA GLU A 27 24.24 -2.85 6.80
C GLU A 27 22.90 -3.44 6.37
N ILE A 28 21.81 -2.74 6.68
CA ILE A 28 20.46 -3.14 6.27
C ILE A 28 20.37 -3.16 4.75
N GLN A 29 20.80 -2.09 4.08
CA GLN A 29 20.77 -1.99 2.61
C GLN A 29 21.66 -3.05 1.94
N HIS A 30 22.83 -3.32 2.50
CA HIS A 30 23.71 -4.40 2.02
C HIS A 30 23.04 -5.78 2.17
N SER A 31 22.38 -6.03 3.29
CA SER A 31 21.63 -7.27 3.52
C SER A 31 20.46 -7.43 2.53
N VAL A 32 19.72 -6.35 2.28
CA VAL A 32 18.62 -6.34 1.31
C VAL A 32 19.13 -6.62 -0.09
N LEU A 33 20.20 -5.96 -0.54
CA LEU A 33 20.81 -6.19 -1.83
C LEU A 33 21.21 -7.66 -2.01
N ASN A 34 21.97 -8.19 -1.06
CA ASN A 34 22.43 -9.59 -1.11
C ASN A 34 21.27 -10.58 -1.18
N ARG A 35 20.22 -10.35 -0.39
CA ARG A 35 19.02 -11.19 -0.42
C ARG A 35 18.34 -11.15 -1.78
N LEU A 36 18.12 -9.96 -2.37
CA LEU A 36 17.41 -9.81 -3.63
C LEU A 36 18.19 -10.40 -4.81
N VAL A 37 19.49 -10.11 -4.92
CA VAL A 37 20.31 -10.67 -6.02
C VAL A 37 20.47 -12.17 -5.89
N HIS A 38 20.62 -12.71 -4.67
CA HIS A 38 20.72 -14.14 -4.46
C HIS A 38 19.42 -14.86 -4.85
N GLN A 39 18.27 -14.35 -4.45
CA GLN A 39 16.96 -14.91 -4.79
C GLN A 39 16.72 -14.90 -6.30
N ALA A 40 17.11 -13.81 -6.98
CA ALA A 40 16.88 -13.65 -8.42
C ALA A 40 18.00 -14.25 -9.30
N ALA A 41 19.08 -14.81 -8.73
CA ALA A 41 20.27 -15.24 -9.47
C ALA A 41 19.99 -16.26 -10.59
N GLN A 42 18.97 -17.13 -10.41
CA GLN A 42 18.63 -18.15 -11.41
C GLN A 42 17.55 -17.73 -12.41
N THR A 43 17.02 -16.50 -12.30
CA THR A 43 16.10 -15.94 -13.30
C THR A 43 16.86 -15.62 -14.60
N GLU A 44 16.13 -15.40 -15.71
CA GLU A 44 16.74 -14.95 -16.95
C GLU A 44 17.50 -13.62 -16.76
N TRP A 45 16.88 -12.67 -16.04
CA TRP A 45 17.49 -11.38 -15.72
C TRP A 45 18.73 -11.52 -14.83
N GLY A 46 18.64 -12.36 -13.80
CA GLY A 46 19.76 -12.63 -12.89
C GLY A 46 20.97 -13.25 -13.60
N LYS A 47 20.73 -14.17 -14.53
CA LYS A 47 21.78 -14.77 -15.38
C LYS A 47 22.38 -13.74 -16.36
N LYS A 48 21.53 -12.90 -16.98
CA LYS A 48 21.96 -11.86 -17.90
C LYS A 48 22.97 -10.91 -17.27
N TYR A 49 22.80 -10.57 -16.00
CA TYR A 49 23.65 -9.63 -15.27
C TYR A 49 24.56 -10.29 -14.23
N ASP A 50 24.69 -11.61 -14.29
CA ASP A 50 25.53 -12.42 -13.40
C ASP A 50 25.33 -12.09 -11.92
N TYR A 51 24.07 -12.16 -11.46
CA TYR A 51 23.69 -11.89 -10.07
C TYR A 51 24.43 -12.79 -9.08
N SER A 52 24.81 -14.00 -9.51
CA SER A 52 25.54 -14.98 -8.68
C SER A 52 26.90 -14.48 -8.18
N SER A 53 27.51 -13.52 -8.87
CA SER A 53 28.82 -12.95 -8.51
C SER A 53 28.74 -11.55 -7.90
N ILE A 54 27.55 -10.96 -7.74
CA ILE A 54 27.37 -9.67 -7.08
C ILE A 54 27.53 -9.84 -5.56
N ARG A 55 28.43 -9.05 -4.95
CA ARG A 55 28.69 -9.05 -3.50
C ARG A 55 28.54 -7.69 -2.85
N SER A 56 28.45 -6.62 -3.65
CA SER A 56 28.39 -5.24 -3.17
C SER A 56 27.48 -4.39 -4.06
N TYR A 57 27.08 -3.22 -3.54
CA TYR A 57 26.37 -2.22 -4.34
C TYR A 57 27.19 -1.77 -5.55
N GLU A 58 28.52 -1.66 -5.42
CA GLU A 58 29.42 -1.30 -6.52
C GLU A 58 29.41 -2.36 -7.64
N ASP A 59 29.38 -3.66 -7.29
CA ASP A 59 29.25 -4.74 -8.28
C ASP A 59 27.89 -4.65 -8.99
N PHE A 60 26.81 -4.44 -8.22
CA PHE A 60 25.47 -4.29 -8.76
C PHE A 60 25.39 -3.11 -9.73
N ARG A 61 25.83 -1.92 -9.31
CA ARG A 61 25.81 -0.69 -10.11
C ARG A 61 26.61 -0.79 -11.42
N LYS A 62 27.75 -1.50 -11.40
CA LYS A 62 28.58 -1.70 -12.58
C LYS A 62 27.97 -2.65 -13.60
N ARG A 63 27.18 -3.62 -13.17
CA ARG A 63 26.64 -4.68 -14.03
C ARG A 63 25.20 -4.43 -14.47
N VAL A 64 24.38 -3.89 -13.58
CA VAL A 64 22.97 -3.69 -13.84
C VAL A 64 22.73 -2.22 -14.22
N PRO A 65 22.55 -1.92 -15.50
CA PRO A 65 22.29 -0.55 -15.93
C PRO A 65 20.90 -0.10 -15.46
N ILE A 66 20.73 1.21 -15.30
CA ILE A 66 19.41 1.81 -15.06
C ILE A 66 18.53 1.49 -16.28
N GLN A 67 17.30 1.02 -16.01
CA GLN A 67 16.36 0.61 -17.04
C GLN A 67 15.18 1.58 -17.10
N THR A 68 14.75 1.89 -18.29
CA THR A 68 13.43 2.48 -18.53
C THR A 68 12.37 1.37 -18.56
N TYR A 69 11.09 1.76 -18.44
CA TYR A 69 10.01 0.78 -18.57
C TYR A 69 10.00 0.09 -19.95
N GLU A 70 10.32 0.81 -21.02
CA GLU A 70 10.33 0.25 -22.38
C GLU A 70 11.39 -0.85 -22.54
N GLU A 71 12.49 -0.78 -21.80
CA GLU A 71 13.54 -1.82 -21.81
C GLU A 71 13.14 -3.07 -21.02
N ILE A 72 12.30 -2.90 -19.96
CA ILE A 72 11.79 -4.02 -19.15
C ILE A 72 10.52 -4.60 -19.78
N LYS A 73 9.77 -3.81 -20.53
CA LYS A 73 8.47 -4.18 -21.13
C LYS A 73 8.47 -5.52 -21.87
N PRO A 74 9.47 -5.89 -22.68
CA PRO A 74 9.49 -7.20 -23.32
C PRO A 74 9.42 -8.37 -22.33
N TYR A 75 10.07 -8.26 -21.17
CA TYR A 75 9.98 -9.26 -20.10
C TYR A 75 8.58 -9.27 -19.46
N VAL A 76 7.98 -8.10 -19.26
CA VAL A 76 6.63 -7.98 -18.72
C VAL A 76 5.61 -8.62 -19.66
N GLU A 77 5.73 -8.42 -20.97
CA GLU A 77 4.83 -9.01 -21.98
C GLU A 77 4.97 -10.54 -22.01
N ARG A 78 6.17 -11.07 -21.91
CA ARG A 78 6.43 -12.52 -21.81
C ARG A 78 5.83 -13.11 -20.52
N LEU A 79 6.01 -12.43 -19.37
CA LEU A 79 5.36 -12.81 -18.12
C LEU A 79 3.82 -12.84 -18.26
N ARG A 80 3.25 -11.83 -18.91
CA ARG A 80 1.80 -11.77 -19.17
C ARG A 80 1.31 -12.86 -20.13
N ALA A 81 2.16 -13.32 -21.02
CA ALA A 81 1.90 -14.46 -21.89
C ALA A 81 2.04 -15.82 -21.19
N GLY A 82 2.50 -15.84 -19.91
CA GLY A 82 2.59 -17.05 -19.08
C GLY A 82 4.01 -17.57 -18.88
N GLU A 83 5.01 -16.97 -19.49
CA GLU A 83 6.41 -17.31 -19.25
C GLU A 83 6.80 -16.87 -17.84
N GLN A 84 7.58 -17.69 -17.12
CA GLN A 84 7.94 -17.45 -15.72
C GLN A 84 9.45 -17.47 -15.53
N ASN A 85 9.90 -17.11 -14.31
CA ASN A 85 11.33 -17.09 -13.96
C ASN A 85 12.15 -16.12 -14.83
N LEU A 86 11.54 -15.02 -15.26
CA LEU A 86 12.22 -13.98 -16.08
C LEU A 86 12.88 -12.94 -15.20
N LEU A 87 12.13 -12.23 -14.39
CA LEU A 87 12.59 -11.15 -13.51
C LEU A 87 12.68 -11.58 -12.04
N TRP A 88 11.82 -12.51 -11.63
CA TRP A 88 11.71 -13.03 -10.28
C TRP A 88 11.37 -14.53 -10.31
N PRO A 89 11.85 -15.33 -9.33
CA PRO A 89 11.73 -16.80 -9.40
C PRO A 89 10.33 -17.33 -9.08
N SER A 90 9.54 -16.63 -8.26
CA SER A 90 8.18 -17.09 -7.95
C SER A 90 7.19 -16.79 -9.07
N GLU A 91 6.11 -17.54 -9.12
CA GLU A 91 5.05 -17.33 -10.11
C GLU A 91 4.45 -15.92 -10.01
N ILE A 92 4.36 -15.23 -11.14
CA ILE A 92 3.75 -13.93 -11.28
C ILE A 92 2.50 -14.06 -12.15
N ARG A 93 1.34 -13.79 -11.54
CA ARG A 93 0.04 -13.76 -12.22
C ARG A 93 -0.63 -12.39 -12.15
N TRP A 94 -0.30 -11.57 -11.16
CA TRP A 94 -0.87 -10.24 -10.99
C TRP A 94 0.00 -9.17 -11.59
N PHE A 95 -0.66 -8.23 -12.27
CA PHE A 95 -0.02 -7.07 -12.87
C PHE A 95 -0.77 -5.81 -12.43
N ALA A 96 -0.10 -4.94 -11.71
CA ALA A 96 -0.63 -3.65 -11.34
C ALA A 96 -0.61 -2.72 -12.57
N LYS A 97 -1.79 -2.16 -12.89
CA LYS A 97 -1.91 -1.14 -13.93
C LYS A 97 -1.57 0.21 -13.33
N SER A 98 -0.48 0.80 -13.76
CA SER A 98 -0.09 2.17 -13.37
C SER A 98 -0.55 3.15 -14.43
N SER A 99 -1.09 4.31 -14.00
CA SER A 99 -1.33 5.44 -14.88
C SER A 99 0.02 6.00 -15.33
N GLY A 100 0.41 5.71 -16.57
CA GLY A 100 1.66 6.25 -17.13
C GLY A 100 1.59 7.76 -17.27
N THR A 101 2.48 8.46 -16.61
CA THR A 101 2.66 9.91 -16.78
C THR A 101 3.41 10.29 -18.07
N THR A 102 3.99 9.31 -18.75
CA THR A 102 4.75 9.48 -20.00
C THR A 102 4.06 8.70 -21.13
N ASN A 103 3.60 9.39 -22.16
CA ASN A 103 3.03 8.84 -23.41
C ASN A 103 1.67 8.11 -23.31
N ASP A 104 0.74 8.48 -22.43
CA ASP A 104 -0.67 7.97 -22.35
C ASP A 104 -0.86 6.43 -22.39
N LYS A 105 0.22 5.66 -22.22
CA LYS A 105 0.16 4.19 -22.19
C LYS A 105 0.27 3.67 -20.78
N SER A 106 -0.72 2.93 -20.34
CA SER A 106 -0.68 2.24 -19.05
C SER A 106 0.52 1.29 -18.99
N LYS A 107 1.26 1.33 -17.87
CA LYS A 107 2.33 0.38 -17.56
C LYS A 107 1.74 -0.79 -16.77
N PHE A 108 2.25 -1.98 -17.03
CA PHE A 108 1.90 -3.19 -16.28
C PHE A 108 3.09 -3.61 -15.44
N LEU A 109 2.93 -3.56 -14.12
CA LEU A 109 3.99 -3.87 -13.18
C LEU A 109 3.73 -5.25 -12.56
N PRO A 110 4.66 -6.21 -12.70
CA PRO A 110 4.52 -7.54 -12.12
C PRO A 110 4.45 -7.46 -10.59
N VAL A 111 3.49 -8.17 -9.99
CA VAL A 111 3.31 -8.22 -8.54
C VAL A 111 3.49 -9.65 -8.07
N SER A 112 4.62 -9.94 -7.44
CA SER A 112 4.92 -11.25 -6.88
C SER A 112 4.25 -11.46 -5.52
N LYS A 113 4.22 -12.71 -5.07
CA LYS A 113 3.74 -13.06 -3.72
C LYS A 113 4.58 -12.38 -2.63
N GLU A 114 5.89 -12.31 -2.82
CA GLU A 114 6.82 -11.66 -1.91
C GLU A 114 6.58 -10.15 -1.86
N ALA A 115 6.32 -9.51 -3.01
CA ALA A 115 5.96 -8.09 -3.05
C ALA A 115 4.67 -7.82 -2.25
N LEU A 116 3.66 -8.69 -2.37
CA LEU A 116 2.44 -8.58 -1.57
C LEU A 116 2.71 -8.72 -0.07
N GLN A 117 3.44 -9.78 0.34
CA GLN A 117 3.59 -10.14 1.75
C GLN A 117 4.65 -9.29 2.48
N ASP A 118 5.84 -9.16 1.87
CA ASP A 118 7.03 -8.64 2.53
C ASP A 118 7.22 -7.14 2.30
N ILE A 119 6.44 -6.56 1.36
CA ILE A 119 6.49 -5.13 1.06
C ILE A 119 5.13 -4.49 1.37
N HIS A 120 4.09 -4.74 0.60
CA HIS A 120 2.84 -4.00 0.71
C HIS A 120 2.07 -4.28 2.02
N TYR A 121 1.83 -5.56 2.36
CA TYR A 121 1.11 -5.86 3.62
C TYR A 121 1.97 -5.58 4.85
N ARG A 122 3.28 -5.78 4.74
CA ARG A 122 4.21 -5.39 5.79
C ARG A 122 4.20 -3.88 5.99
N GLY A 123 4.23 -3.10 4.90
CA GLY A 123 4.14 -1.64 4.93
C GLY A 123 2.88 -1.13 5.64
N GLY A 124 1.72 -1.72 5.31
CA GLY A 124 0.48 -1.40 6.01
C GLY A 124 0.49 -1.73 7.51
N LYS A 125 1.13 -2.84 7.91
CA LYS A 125 1.33 -3.19 9.32
C LYS A 125 2.28 -2.23 10.02
N ASP A 126 3.38 -1.85 9.36
CA ASP A 126 4.38 -0.95 9.92
C ASP A 126 3.83 0.48 10.04
N ALA A 127 2.98 0.92 9.10
CA ALA A 127 2.27 2.19 9.23
C ALA A 127 1.37 2.22 10.48
N ALA A 128 0.63 1.14 10.73
CA ALA A 128 -0.17 1.01 11.94
C ALA A 128 0.69 0.95 13.22
N ALA A 129 1.80 0.21 13.18
CA ALA A 129 2.74 0.13 14.30
C ALA A 129 3.35 1.50 14.67
N LEU A 130 3.78 2.26 13.66
CA LEU A 130 4.30 3.62 13.83
C LEU A 130 3.20 4.55 14.36
N TYR A 131 1.98 4.42 13.86
CA TYR A 131 0.84 5.20 14.38
C TYR A 131 0.56 4.90 15.86
N PHE A 132 0.61 3.64 16.31
CA PHE A 132 0.41 3.31 17.73
C PHE A 132 1.53 3.86 18.62
N ARG A 133 2.73 4.07 18.09
CA ARG A 133 3.80 4.78 18.79
C ARG A 133 3.52 6.29 18.91
N ILE A 134 2.95 6.89 17.86
CA ILE A 134 2.53 8.30 17.84
C ILE A 134 1.33 8.50 18.78
N ASN A 135 0.36 7.59 18.77
CA ASN A 135 -0.86 7.64 19.56
C ASN A 135 -1.01 6.38 20.44
N PRO A 136 -0.36 6.33 21.62
CA PRO A 136 -0.40 5.16 22.51
C PRO A 136 -1.81 4.86 23.09
N ASP A 137 -2.68 5.86 23.10
CA ASP A 137 -4.06 5.71 23.57
C ASP A 137 -5.07 5.42 22.45
N SER A 138 -4.58 5.05 21.27
CA SER A 138 -5.40 4.69 20.11
C SER A 138 -6.45 3.64 20.43
N HIS A 139 -7.61 3.80 19.81
CA HIS A 139 -8.73 2.86 19.81
C HIS A 139 -8.96 2.20 18.46
N PHE A 140 -7.94 2.18 17.60
CA PHE A 140 -7.97 1.71 16.22
C PHE A 140 -8.72 0.38 16.03
N PHE A 141 -8.44 -0.61 16.87
CA PHE A 141 -9.07 -1.93 16.81
C PHE A 141 -10.38 -2.04 17.61
N SER A 142 -10.92 -0.95 18.13
CA SER A 142 -12.27 -0.93 18.74
C SER A 142 -13.39 -0.93 17.69
N GLY A 143 -13.06 -0.67 16.44
CA GLY A 143 -13.97 -0.66 15.30
C GLY A 143 -13.32 -1.28 14.06
N LYS A 144 -13.73 -0.81 12.89
CA LYS A 144 -13.22 -1.29 11.60
C LYS A 144 -12.51 -0.20 10.81
N GLY A 145 -11.50 -0.59 10.04
CA GLY A 145 -10.87 0.29 9.08
C GLY A 145 -11.64 0.31 7.75
N LEU A 146 -11.98 1.49 7.26
CA LEU A 146 -12.55 1.66 5.93
C LEU A 146 -11.42 1.80 4.92
N ILE A 147 -11.35 0.86 3.96
CA ILE A 147 -10.36 0.85 2.89
C ILE A 147 -11.04 1.15 1.56
N LEU A 148 -10.70 2.28 0.96
CA LEU A 148 -11.16 2.66 -0.37
C LEU A 148 -10.04 2.42 -1.38
N GLY A 149 -10.22 1.41 -2.24
CA GLY A 149 -9.27 1.03 -3.28
C GLY A 149 -9.87 1.17 -4.69
N GLY A 150 -9.01 1.01 -5.67
CA GLY A 150 -9.38 0.96 -7.09
C GLY A 150 -10.12 -0.33 -7.46
N SER A 151 -10.06 -0.71 -8.73
CA SER A 151 -10.80 -1.86 -9.27
C SER A 151 -9.92 -2.78 -10.10
N HIS A 152 -10.43 -3.96 -10.40
CA HIS A 152 -9.83 -4.85 -11.38
C HIS A 152 -10.11 -4.35 -12.81
N SER A 153 -9.29 -4.78 -13.74
CA SER A 153 -9.44 -4.54 -15.17
C SER A 153 -9.61 -5.87 -15.92
N PRO A 154 -10.77 -6.56 -15.76
CA PRO A 154 -10.97 -7.91 -16.31
C PRO A 154 -10.82 -7.99 -17.84
N ASN A 155 -11.13 -6.91 -18.54
CA ASN A 155 -10.95 -6.77 -19.98
C ASN A 155 -9.49 -6.82 -20.44
N LEU A 156 -8.53 -6.66 -19.51
CA LEU A 156 -7.08 -6.74 -19.75
C LEU A 156 -6.49 -8.07 -19.29
N ASN A 157 -7.29 -8.97 -18.71
CA ASN A 157 -6.86 -10.29 -18.28
C ASN A 157 -6.57 -11.21 -19.47
N SER A 158 -5.69 -12.18 -19.24
CA SER A 158 -5.48 -13.33 -20.11
C SER A 158 -5.57 -14.63 -19.28
N ASN A 159 -5.39 -15.79 -19.92
CA ASN A 159 -5.35 -17.07 -19.20
C ASN A 159 -4.22 -17.12 -18.15
N HIS A 160 -3.17 -16.33 -18.33
CA HIS A 160 -1.96 -16.33 -17.52
C HIS A 160 -1.79 -15.09 -16.65
N SER A 161 -2.50 -14.00 -16.94
CA SER A 161 -2.35 -12.73 -16.23
C SER A 161 -3.67 -12.12 -15.79
N LEU A 162 -3.67 -11.56 -14.58
CA LEU A 162 -4.76 -10.82 -13.97
C LEU A 162 -4.31 -9.37 -13.77
N VAL A 163 -5.17 -8.41 -14.13
CA VAL A 163 -4.84 -6.98 -14.12
C VAL A 163 -5.78 -6.20 -13.21
N GLY A 164 -5.25 -5.24 -12.49
CA GLY A 164 -6.02 -4.32 -11.67
C GLY A 164 -5.17 -3.19 -11.11
N ASP A 165 -5.81 -2.24 -10.46
CA ASP A 165 -5.10 -1.28 -9.63
C ASP A 165 -4.41 -2.02 -8.47
N LEU A 166 -3.25 -1.54 -8.01
CA LEU A 166 -2.53 -2.17 -6.91
C LEU A 166 -3.43 -2.42 -5.68
N SER A 167 -4.22 -1.44 -5.28
CA SER A 167 -5.12 -1.55 -4.13
C SER A 167 -6.20 -2.63 -4.31
N ALA A 168 -6.69 -2.85 -5.54
CA ALA A 168 -7.59 -3.95 -5.83
C ALA A 168 -6.90 -5.30 -5.73
N ILE A 169 -5.65 -5.40 -6.22
CA ILE A 169 -4.83 -6.61 -6.08
C ILE A 169 -4.58 -6.94 -4.60
N LEU A 170 -4.24 -5.92 -3.80
CA LEU A 170 -4.07 -6.07 -2.34
C LEU A 170 -5.36 -6.57 -1.67
N ILE A 171 -6.51 -5.94 -1.95
CA ILE A 171 -7.81 -6.36 -1.39
C ILE A 171 -8.17 -7.78 -1.83
N GLN A 172 -7.86 -8.15 -3.07
CA GLN A 172 -8.14 -9.50 -3.61
C GLN A 172 -7.36 -10.59 -2.88
N ASN A 173 -6.10 -10.32 -2.54
CA ASN A 173 -5.17 -11.30 -1.98
C ASN A 173 -4.97 -11.17 -0.46
N ILE A 174 -5.71 -10.27 0.21
CA ILE A 174 -5.58 -10.05 1.65
C ILE A 174 -5.98 -11.30 2.44
N ASN A 175 -5.30 -11.52 3.57
CA ASN A 175 -5.66 -12.61 4.49
C ASN A 175 -7.15 -12.49 4.90
N PRO A 176 -7.95 -13.56 4.76
CA PRO A 176 -9.38 -13.56 5.10
C PRO A 176 -9.70 -13.06 6.51
N LEU A 177 -8.81 -13.28 7.49
CA LEU A 177 -8.99 -12.80 8.87
C LEU A 177 -9.07 -11.27 8.96
N ILE A 178 -8.43 -10.54 8.06
CA ILE A 178 -8.48 -9.07 8.03
C ILE A 178 -9.87 -8.55 7.66
N ASN A 179 -10.71 -9.36 7.01
CA ASN A 179 -12.09 -8.98 6.72
C ASN A 179 -12.94 -8.75 7.98
N PHE A 180 -12.54 -9.28 9.14
CA PHE A 180 -13.23 -9.03 10.40
C PHE A 180 -12.99 -7.62 10.94
N VAL A 181 -11.87 -6.99 10.58
CA VAL A 181 -11.46 -5.66 11.08
C VAL A 181 -11.50 -4.57 10.00
N ARG A 182 -12.01 -4.86 8.81
CA ARG A 182 -12.14 -3.88 7.73
C ARG A 182 -13.54 -3.83 7.10
N VAL A 183 -13.84 -2.72 6.45
CA VAL A 183 -15.00 -2.48 5.59
C VAL A 183 -14.54 -1.74 4.32
N PRO A 184 -15.30 -1.77 3.24
CA PRO A 184 -16.47 -2.60 2.98
C PRO A 184 -16.09 -4.07 2.75
N SER A 185 -17.10 -4.93 2.50
CA SER A 185 -16.84 -6.31 2.08
C SER A 185 -16.00 -6.35 0.79
N LYS A 186 -15.27 -7.44 0.58
CA LYS A 186 -14.44 -7.63 -0.63
C LYS A 186 -15.27 -7.46 -1.93
N LYS A 187 -16.51 -7.96 -1.95
CA LYS A 187 -17.41 -7.83 -3.10
C LYS A 187 -17.67 -6.37 -3.46
N ILE A 188 -17.94 -5.53 -2.47
CA ILE A 188 -18.17 -4.08 -2.68
C ILE A 188 -16.86 -3.37 -3.02
N ALA A 189 -15.78 -3.66 -2.28
CA ALA A 189 -14.49 -3.02 -2.48
C ALA A 189 -13.93 -3.20 -3.91
N LEU A 190 -14.25 -4.31 -4.57
CA LEU A 190 -13.76 -4.66 -5.92
C LEU A 190 -14.73 -4.32 -7.06
N MET A 191 -15.84 -3.65 -6.78
CA MET A 191 -16.74 -3.18 -7.84
C MET A 191 -16.00 -2.25 -8.80
N SER A 192 -16.28 -2.38 -10.10
CA SER A 192 -15.61 -1.62 -11.16
C SER A 192 -16.32 -0.31 -11.49
N GLU A 193 -17.64 -0.27 -11.36
CA GLU A 193 -18.42 0.91 -11.66
C GLU A 193 -18.38 1.85 -10.46
N TRP A 194 -17.87 3.06 -10.65
CA TRP A 194 -17.50 3.98 -9.57
C TRP A 194 -18.69 4.50 -8.77
N GLU A 195 -19.74 4.94 -9.42
CA GLU A 195 -20.90 5.54 -8.74
C GLU A 195 -21.63 4.51 -7.88
N THR A 196 -21.91 3.34 -8.46
CA THR A 196 -22.53 2.21 -7.74
C THR A 196 -21.63 1.73 -6.59
N LYS A 197 -20.30 1.74 -6.79
CA LYS A 197 -19.35 1.38 -5.73
C LYS A 197 -19.39 2.35 -4.56
N ILE A 198 -19.34 3.65 -4.81
CA ILE A 198 -19.41 4.69 -3.77
C ILE A 198 -20.73 4.57 -3.00
N GLU A 199 -21.84 4.37 -3.72
CA GLU A 199 -23.16 4.19 -3.13
C GLU A 199 -23.23 2.94 -2.22
N ALA A 200 -22.70 1.81 -2.69
CA ALA A 200 -22.67 0.56 -1.93
C ALA A 200 -21.75 0.66 -0.70
N ILE A 201 -20.60 1.36 -0.83
CA ILE A 201 -19.70 1.60 0.29
C ILE A 201 -20.42 2.46 1.34
N ALA A 202 -21.00 3.61 0.94
CA ALA A 202 -21.72 4.49 1.86
C ALA A 202 -22.80 3.73 2.63
N ASN A 203 -23.68 3.01 1.92
CA ASN A 203 -24.77 2.23 2.54
C ASN A 203 -24.27 1.17 3.54
N SER A 204 -23.18 0.48 3.19
CA SER A 204 -22.66 -0.62 4.02
C SER A 204 -21.80 -0.14 5.20
N THR A 205 -21.29 1.09 5.17
CA THR A 205 -20.36 1.57 6.19
C THR A 205 -20.95 2.59 7.16
N ILE A 206 -22.00 3.32 6.78
CA ILE A 206 -22.72 4.25 7.70
C ILE A 206 -23.07 3.59 9.03
N PRO A 207 -23.66 2.37 9.11
CA PRO A 207 -24.03 1.75 10.38
C PRO A 207 -22.86 1.09 11.12
N VAL A 208 -21.63 1.20 10.61
CA VAL A 208 -20.47 0.52 11.19
C VAL A 208 -19.68 1.49 12.06
N ASN A 209 -19.14 1.02 13.18
CA ASN A 209 -18.16 1.77 13.95
C ASN A 209 -16.83 1.81 13.19
N VAL A 210 -16.61 2.87 12.39
CA VAL A 210 -15.37 3.09 11.65
C VAL A 210 -14.39 3.89 12.51
N THR A 211 -13.18 3.36 12.67
CA THR A 211 -12.12 3.98 13.49
C THR A 211 -10.95 4.49 12.66
N SER A 212 -10.81 4.01 11.42
CA SER A 212 -9.74 4.47 10.53
C SER A 212 -10.18 4.47 9.07
N LEU A 213 -9.56 5.35 8.28
CA LEU A 213 -9.69 5.43 6.84
C LEU A 213 -8.37 5.06 6.18
N SER A 214 -8.43 4.45 5.00
CA SER A 214 -7.25 4.22 4.13
C SER A 214 -7.62 4.41 2.68
N GLY A 215 -6.84 5.21 1.94
CA GLY A 215 -7.06 5.43 0.52
C GLY A 215 -6.52 6.75 -0.01
N VAL A 216 -6.83 7.01 -1.27
CA VAL A 216 -6.43 8.25 -1.94
C VAL A 216 -7.31 9.41 -1.47
N PRO A 217 -6.72 10.57 -1.09
CA PRO A 217 -7.48 11.70 -0.53
C PRO A 217 -8.64 12.18 -1.41
N SER A 218 -8.43 12.32 -2.70
CA SER A 218 -9.49 12.78 -3.63
C SER A 218 -10.70 11.83 -3.65
N TRP A 219 -10.46 10.52 -3.70
CA TRP A 219 -11.54 9.52 -3.74
C TRP A 219 -12.26 9.40 -2.40
N MET A 220 -11.48 9.42 -1.31
CA MET A 220 -12.04 9.38 0.04
C MET A 220 -12.94 10.59 0.31
N LEU A 221 -12.56 11.78 -0.16
CA LEU A 221 -13.37 12.99 0.00
C LEU A 221 -14.72 12.88 -0.73
N VAL A 222 -14.76 12.27 -1.92
CA VAL A 222 -16.02 12.00 -2.65
C VAL A 222 -16.92 11.08 -1.81
N LEU A 223 -16.36 10.00 -1.27
CA LEU A 223 -17.10 9.08 -0.41
C LEU A 223 -17.62 9.78 0.86
N ILE A 224 -16.79 10.58 1.53
CA ILE A 224 -17.19 11.33 2.72
C ILE A 224 -18.35 12.26 2.42
N LYS A 225 -18.27 13.05 1.35
CA LYS A 225 -19.37 13.95 0.94
C LYS A 225 -20.66 13.17 0.68
N ARG A 226 -20.58 12.02 0.02
CA ARG A 226 -21.74 11.16 -0.20
C ARG A 226 -22.34 10.60 1.08
N ILE A 227 -21.52 10.23 2.07
CA ILE A 227 -21.98 9.77 3.39
C ILE A 227 -22.69 10.89 4.15
N LEU A 228 -22.14 12.10 4.15
CA LEU A 228 -22.74 13.26 4.80
C LEU A 228 -24.08 13.63 4.16
N GLU A 229 -24.14 13.65 2.83
CA GLU A 229 -25.38 13.89 2.09
C GLU A 229 -26.48 12.87 2.46
N LYS A 230 -26.15 11.57 2.51
CA LYS A 230 -27.09 10.50 2.85
C LYS A 230 -27.56 10.54 4.29
N THR A 231 -26.73 10.95 5.19
CA THR A 231 -27.05 10.98 6.63
C THR A 231 -27.65 12.32 7.08
N GLY A 232 -27.57 13.35 6.25
CA GLY A 232 -27.94 14.71 6.64
C GLY A 232 -27.04 15.32 7.71
N LYS A 233 -25.85 14.72 7.96
CA LYS A 233 -24.90 15.19 8.95
C LYS A 233 -23.95 16.23 8.36
N GLN A 234 -23.41 17.08 9.22
CA GLN A 234 -22.50 18.16 8.80
C GLN A 234 -21.05 17.70 8.83
N THR A 235 -20.70 16.82 9.78
CA THR A 235 -19.33 16.34 9.98
C THR A 235 -19.26 14.83 10.08
N LEU A 236 -18.10 14.27 9.79
CA LEU A 236 -17.91 12.83 9.75
C LEU A 236 -17.92 12.19 11.16
N GLU A 237 -17.49 12.91 12.18
CA GLU A 237 -17.57 12.47 13.57
C GLU A 237 -19.01 12.32 14.10
N GLU A 238 -19.98 12.97 13.47
CA GLU A 238 -21.40 12.72 13.78
C GLU A 238 -21.89 11.37 13.22
N VAL A 239 -21.20 10.84 12.20
CA VAL A 239 -21.46 9.52 11.63
C VAL A 239 -20.60 8.46 12.31
N TRP A 240 -19.31 8.74 12.50
CA TRP A 240 -18.33 7.83 13.10
C TRP A 240 -17.57 8.50 14.26
N PRO A 241 -18.17 8.51 15.47
CA PRO A 241 -17.61 9.23 16.63
C PRO A 241 -16.23 8.73 17.09
N ASN A 242 -15.86 7.52 16.70
CA ASN A 242 -14.60 6.88 17.07
C ASN A 242 -13.54 6.93 15.96
N LEU A 243 -13.80 7.68 14.87
CA LEU A 243 -12.82 7.87 13.81
C LEU A 243 -11.63 8.68 14.33
N GLU A 244 -10.41 8.14 14.17
CA GLU A 244 -9.20 8.75 14.75
C GLU A 244 -8.05 8.93 13.77
N VAL A 245 -8.02 8.21 12.63
CA VAL A 245 -6.88 8.29 11.70
C VAL A 245 -7.27 8.06 10.24
N PHE A 246 -6.62 8.80 9.35
CA PHE A 246 -6.64 8.56 7.91
C PHE A 246 -5.22 8.28 7.42
N PHE A 247 -4.96 7.05 6.99
CA PHE A 247 -3.77 6.67 6.24
C PHE A 247 -4.00 7.00 4.76
N HIS A 248 -3.29 7.98 4.25
CA HIS A 248 -3.48 8.47 2.89
C HIS A 248 -2.20 8.43 2.07
N GLY A 249 -2.33 8.44 0.77
CA GLY A 249 -1.21 8.45 -0.16
C GLY A 249 -1.68 8.43 -1.61
N GLY A 250 -0.75 8.23 -2.54
CA GLY A 250 -1.03 8.22 -3.97
C GLY A 250 -1.07 9.61 -4.61
N VAL A 251 -1.47 10.64 -3.87
CA VAL A 251 -1.40 12.06 -4.25
C VAL A 251 -1.04 12.90 -3.04
N ALA A 252 -0.44 14.07 -3.24
CA ALA A 252 -0.16 15.01 -2.16
C ALA A 252 -1.43 15.40 -1.41
N PHE A 253 -1.39 15.43 -0.08
CA PHE A 253 -2.54 15.76 0.75
C PHE A 253 -2.84 17.25 0.82
N THR A 254 -1.82 18.09 0.69
CA THR A 254 -1.92 19.56 0.86
C THR A 254 -3.09 20.21 0.11
N PRO A 255 -3.40 19.89 -1.16
CA PRO A 255 -4.53 20.49 -1.87
C PRO A 255 -5.91 20.13 -1.30
N TYR A 256 -5.99 19.07 -0.52
CA TYR A 256 -7.25 18.56 0.05
C TYR A 256 -7.45 18.97 1.50
N ARG A 257 -6.40 19.40 2.19
CA ARG A 257 -6.39 19.67 3.64
C ARG A 257 -7.54 20.56 4.10
N GLU A 258 -7.79 21.66 3.42
CA GLU A 258 -8.86 22.60 3.79
C GLU A 258 -10.26 21.97 3.58
N GLN A 259 -10.44 21.16 2.56
CA GLN A 259 -11.70 20.46 2.33
C GLN A 259 -11.96 19.39 3.40
N TYR A 260 -10.91 18.70 3.87
CA TYR A 260 -11.04 17.76 4.99
C TYR A 260 -11.40 18.46 6.30
N LYS A 261 -10.85 19.65 6.57
CA LYS A 261 -11.22 20.47 7.73
C LYS A 261 -12.69 20.90 7.74
N GLN A 262 -13.32 21.02 6.56
CA GLN A 262 -14.75 21.36 6.46
C GLN A 262 -15.67 20.19 6.82
N VAL A 263 -15.20 18.98 6.72
CA VAL A 263 -16.01 17.76 6.91
C VAL A 263 -15.58 16.92 8.12
N ILE A 264 -14.43 17.22 8.72
CA ILE A 264 -13.91 16.57 9.94
C ILE A 264 -13.39 17.67 10.87
N HIS A 265 -14.07 17.89 11.98
CA HIS A 265 -13.73 18.93 12.99
C HIS A 265 -13.08 18.31 14.24
N SER A 266 -13.06 16.98 14.35
CA SER A 266 -12.53 16.32 15.54
C SER A 266 -11.04 16.62 15.74
N PRO A 267 -10.62 17.15 16.89
CA PRO A 267 -9.20 17.39 17.20
C PRO A 267 -8.43 16.07 17.41
N LYS A 268 -9.14 14.93 17.49
CA LYS A 268 -8.55 13.60 17.63
C LYS A 268 -8.17 12.99 16.29
N MET A 269 -8.53 13.63 15.18
CA MET A 269 -8.29 13.10 13.85
C MET A 269 -6.82 13.31 13.44
N HIS A 270 -6.14 12.23 13.17
CA HIS A 270 -4.77 12.21 12.67
C HIS A 270 -4.75 11.91 11.17
N TYR A 271 -3.79 12.51 10.46
CA TYR A 271 -3.53 12.26 9.05
C TYR A 271 -2.12 11.73 8.92
N VAL A 272 -1.98 10.52 8.41
CA VAL A 272 -0.68 9.82 8.27
C VAL A 272 -0.43 9.57 6.79
N GLU A 273 0.59 10.21 6.25
CA GLU A 273 0.96 10.02 4.85
C GLU A 273 1.76 8.74 4.67
N THR A 274 1.43 7.99 3.60
CA THR A 274 2.12 6.76 3.21
C THR A 274 2.48 6.82 1.74
N TYR A 275 3.67 6.33 1.38
CA TYR A 275 4.09 6.21 0.00
C TYR A 275 4.08 4.74 -0.42
N ASN A 276 2.92 4.30 -0.90
CA ASN A 276 2.70 2.98 -1.45
C ASN A 276 2.35 3.11 -2.94
N ALA A 277 3.27 2.72 -3.81
CA ALA A 277 3.11 2.73 -5.27
C ALA A 277 3.07 1.30 -5.82
N SER A 278 2.75 1.15 -7.10
CA SER A 278 2.73 -0.17 -7.77
C SER A 278 4.11 -0.85 -7.77
N GLU A 279 5.16 -0.07 -7.69
CA GLU A 279 6.56 -0.49 -7.66
C GLU A 279 7.00 -0.98 -6.27
N GLY A 280 6.35 -0.53 -5.21
CA GLY A 280 6.72 -0.89 -3.84
C GLY A 280 6.12 0.02 -2.77
N TYR A 281 6.39 -0.29 -1.52
CA TYR A 281 6.07 0.54 -0.37
C TYR A 281 7.35 1.24 0.10
N PHE A 282 7.40 2.56 0.01
CA PHE A 282 8.66 3.32 0.16
C PHE A 282 8.77 4.03 1.50
N GLY A 283 7.70 4.57 2.02
CA GLY A 283 7.77 5.38 3.23
C GLY A 283 6.44 5.55 3.96
N THR A 284 6.55 5.95 5.21
CA THR A 284 5.42 6.28 6.09
C THR A 284 5.81 7.45 6.98
N GLN A 285 4.92 8.42 7.12
CA GLN A 285 5.07 9.48 8.10
C GLN A 285 5.07 8.88 9.52
N ASN A 286 6.07 9.21 10.32
CA ASN A 286 6.26 8.69 11.67
C ASN A 286 6.29 9.80 12.74
N ASP A 287 6.08 11.04 12.34
CA ASP A 287 5.89 12.22 13.18
C ASP A 287 4.82 13.11 12.55
N LEU A 288 3.75 13.41 13.28
CA LEU A 288 2.65 14.23 12.76
C LEU A 288 3.00 15.74 12.65
N SER A 289 4.06 16.16 13.31
CA SER A 289 4.58 17.54 13.24
C SER A 289 5.53 17.77 12.07
N ASP A 290 6.06 16.67 11.48
CA ASP A 290 6.99 16.71 10.35
C ASP A 290 6.33 16.04 9.12
N PRO A 291 6.24 16.72 7.96
CA PRO A 291 5.73 16.14 6.73
C PRO A 291 6.68 15.09 6.09
N ALA A 292 7.90 14.95 6.61
CA ALA A 292 8.84 13.97 6.13
C ALA A 292 8.34 12.53 6.38
N MET A 293 8.73 11.61 5.51
CA MET A 293 8.43 10.20 5.65
C MET A 293 9.69 9.43 6.03
N LEU A 294 9.54 8.50 6.96
CA LEU A 294 10.55 7.50 7.22
C LEU A 294 10.61 6.52 6.05
N LEU A 295 11.78 6.41 5.40
CA LEU A 295 11.99 5.42 4.34
C LEU A 295 12.07 4.01 4.94
N MET A 296 11.39 3.06 4.31
CA MET A 296 11.35 1.66 4.75
C MET A 296 12.52 0.89 4.13
N ILE A 297 13.72 1.17 4.58
CA ILE A 297 15.00 0.74 3.98
C ILE A 297 15.28 -0.77 4.03
N ASP A 298 14.48 -1.56 4.72
CA ASP A 298 14.58 -3.02 4.73
C ASP A 298 13.61 -3.72 3.76
N TYR A 299 12.86 -2.95 2.94
CA TYR A 299 11.96 -3.49 1.92
C TYR A 299 12.63 -3.61 0.55
N GLY A 300 13.41 -2.63 0.17
CA GLY A 300 14.05 -2.52 -1.12
C GLY A 300 15.40 -1.80 -1.03
N ILE A 301 16.03 -1.61 -2.18
CA ILE A 301 17.29 -0.88 -2.31
C ILE A 301 16.97 0.58 -2.60
N PHE A 302 17.59 1.49 -1.85
CA PHE A 302 17.46 2.94 -2.01
C PHE A 302 18.79 3.59 -2.32
#